data_96d39a26892034dfe43775fd748f57e7
#
_entry.id   96d39a26892034dfe43775fd748f57e7
#
_cell.length_a   1.000
_cell.length_b   1.000
_cell.length_c   1.000
_cell.angle_alpha   90.00
_cell.angle_beta   90.00
_cell.angle_gamma   90.00
#
_symmetry.space_group_name_H-M   'P 1'
#
loop_
_entity.id
_entity.type
_entity.pdbx_description
1 polymer ?
#
loop_
_entity_poly.entity_id
_entity_poly.type
_entity_poly.pdbx_seq_one_letter_code
_entity_poly.pdbx_strand_id
1 'polypeptide(L)'
;MGILQKFSLENRTAIITGSGRGLGFEIAKAFTEAGAHVWLTGRSAETLEAAVNTLREAGGKADYAAFDITDTAAGGRLVNRIMDEHGHLDILVNNVGARDRRPLAEFSDEDVLDLIRTDLTSSISLSRDAVEAMNKNGYGRIITITSILGYIVKPGDAIYPVAKQGLTGLMRSLAVDYGARGITSNAISPGMFATETNAALAENPDMVAFAKLRVPLERWGQPDEIAGAALFLASDAATFVNGHVLTVDGGMSVRL
;
A
#
# COMPACT_ATOMS: atom_id res chain seq x y z
N MET A 1 1.07 -18.87 -22.12
CA MET A 1 1.41 -18.66 -20.67
C MET A 1 0.30 -19.31 -19.83
N GLY A 2 0.67 -20.18 -18.89
CA GLY A 2 -0.28 -20.80 -17.95
C GLY A 2 -0.84 -19.77 -16.97
N ILE A 3 -1.99 -20.04 -16.35
CA ILE A 3 -2.64 -19.07 -15.44
C ILE A 3 -1.73 -18.71 -14.26
N LEU A 4 -1.00 -19.66 -13.67
CA LEU A 4 -0.09 -19.38 -12.55
C LEU A 4 1.09 -18.50 -12.96
N GLN A 5 1.59 -18.61 -14.18
CA GLN A 5 2.65 -17.76 -14.70
C GLN A 5 2.25 -16.29 -14.82
N LYS A 6 0.94 -15.99 -14.92
CA LYS A 6 0.44 -14.62 -14.93
C LYS A 6 0.63 -13.90 -13.60
N PHE A 7 0.86 -14.62 -12.51
CA PHE A 7 1.15 -14.04 -11.19
C PHE A 7 2.64 -13.82 -10.95
N SER A 8 3.52 -14.23 -11.86
CA SER A 8 4.96 -13.97 -11.76
C SER A 8 5.25 -12.47 -11.88
N LEU A 9 6.18 -12.00 -11.04
CA LEU A 9 6.76 -10.67 -11.09
C LEU A 9 8.24 -10.72 -11.47
N GLU A 10 8.70 -11.79 -12.12
CA GLU A 10 10.06 -11.89 -12.62
C GLU A 10 10.41 -10.71 -13.53
N ASN A 11 11.62 -10.17 -13.34
CA ASN A 11 12.10 -8.97 -14.04
C ASN A 11 11.25 -7.71 -13.82
N ARG A 12 10.51 -7.62 -12.71
CA ARG A 12 9.79 -6.43 -12.28
C ARG A 12 10.51 -5.74 -11.15
N THR A 13 10.50 -4.40 -11.16
CA THR A 13 11.02 -3.57 -10.08
C THR A 13 9.88 -2.84 -9.39
N ALA A 14 9.81 -2.96 -8.07
CA ALA A 14 8.73 -2.43 -7.24
C ALA A 14 9.23 -1.47 -6.17
N ILE A 15 8.50 -0.39 -5.91
CA ILE A 15 8.60 0.43 -4.69
C ILE A 15 7.41 0.13 -3.79
N ILE A 16 7.67 -0.14 -2.50
CA ILE A 16 6.61 -0.29 -1.50
C ILE A 16 6.88 0.68 -0.35
N THR A 17 5.97 1.63 -0.15
CA THR A 17 6.14 2.63 0.90
C THR A 17 5.70 2.11 2.26
N GLY A 18 6.46 2.48 3.34
CA GLY A 18 6.17 2.03 4.69
C GLY A 18 6.24 0.51 4.86
N SER A 19 7.25 -0.12 4.27
CA SER A 19 7.34 -1.58 4.12
C SER A 19 8.35 -2.26 5.03
N GLY A 20 8.89 -1.57 6.05
CA GLY A 20 9.77 -2.20 7.03
C GLY A 20 9.07 -3.17 7.98
N ARG A 21 7.72 -3.17 8.03
CA ARG A 21 6.88 -4.05 8.86
C ARG A 21 5.41 -4.04 8.39
N GLY A 22 4.56 -4.86 9.02
CA GLY A 22 3.11 -4.88 8.82
C GLY A 22 2.70 -5.23 7.40
N LEU A 23 1.59 -4.66 6.90
CA LEU A 23 1.04 -4.98 5.58
C LEU A 23 2.04 -4.73 4.45
N GLY A 24 2.80 -3.61 4.52
CA GLY A 24 3.80 -3.28 3.51
C GLY A 24 4.92 -4.31 3.43
N PHE A 25 5.35 -4.88 4.56
CA PHE A 25 6.36 -5.93 4.59
C PHE A 25 5.85 -7.25 3.99
N GLU A 26 4.62 -7.66 4.34
CA GLU A 26 4.02 -8.88 3.77
C GLU A 26 3.79 -8.77 2.26
N ILE A 27 3.44 -7.58 1.77
CA ILE A 27 3.38 -7.31 0.33
C ILE A 27 4.78 -7.42 -0.30
N ALA A 28 5.81 -6.84 0.35
CA ALA A 28 7.19 -6.93 -0.14
C ALA A 28 7.68 -8.38 -0.22
N LYS A 29 7.38 -9.17 0.80
CA LYS A 29 7.70 -10.60 0.87
C LYS A 29 7.05 -11.35 -0.30
N ALA A 30 5.75 -11.21 -0.50
CA ALA A 30 5.05 -11.87 -1.61
C ALA A 30 5.58 -11.45 -2.99
N PHE A 31 5.96 -10.17 -3.15
CA PHE A 31 6.51 -9.70 -4.43
C PHE A 31 7.91 -10.26 -4.68
N THR A 32 8.77 -10.38 -3.66
CA THR A 32 10.07 -11.01 -3.80
C THR A 32 9.95 -12.52 -4.08
N GLU A 33 9.02 -13.21 -3.42
CA GLU A 33 8.69 -14.63 -3.68
C GLU A 33 8.17 -14.85 -5.12
N ALA A 34 7.45 -13.84 -5.67
CA ALA A 34 6.98 -13.86 -7.05
C ALA A 34 8.07 -13.46 -8.09
N GLY A 35 9.28 -13.11 -7.63
CA GLY A 35 10.45 -12.82 -8.47
C GLY A 35 10.78 -11.35 -8.71
N ALA A 36 10.05 -10.42 -8.09
CA ALA A 36 10.33 -8.98 -8.21
C ALA A 36 11.60 -8.57 -7.45
N HIS A 37 12.24 -7.50 -7.92
CA HIS A 37 13.17 -6.72 -7.13
C HIS A 37 12.41 -5.63 -6.38
N VAL A 38 12.47 -5.62 -5.04
CA VAL A 38 11.63 -4.75 -4.22
C VAL A 38 12.46 -3.72 -3.47
N TRP A 39 12.10 -2.45 -3.61
CA TRP A 39 12.63 -1.33 -2.84
C TRP A 39 11.71 -1.02 -1.67
N LEU A 40 12.18 -1.27 -0.45
CA LEU A 40 11.48 -0.96 0.78
C LEU A 40 11.75 0.50 1.16
N THR A 41 10.71 1.21 1.61
CA THR A 41 10.91 2.57 2.14
C THR A 41 10.27 2.76 3.52
N GLY A 42 10.83 3.69 4.28
CA GLY A 42 10.39 4.05 5.63
C GLY A 42 11.36 5.00 6.29
N ARG A 43 11.09 5.41 7.52
CA ARG A 43 11.92 6.39 8.24
C ARG A 43 13.15 5.79 8.94
N SER A 44 13.05 4.55 9.42
CA SER A 44 14.13 3.89 10.17
C SER A 44 14.96 3.02 9.25
N ALA A 45 16.21 3.40 9.01
CA ALA A 45 17.17 2.60 8.24
C ALA A 45 17.39 1.22 8.89
N GLU A 46 17.51 1.15 10.21
CA GLU A 46 17.69 -0.10 10.96
C GLU A 46 16.54 -1.10 10.71
N THR A 47 15.28 -0.61 10.81
CA THR A 47 14.11 -1.46 10.56
C THR A 47 14.06 -1.94 9.11
N LEU A 48 14.40 -1.08 8.16
CA LEU A 48 14.41 -1.42 6.73
C LEU A 48 15.53 -2.41 6.40
N GLU A 49 16.71 -2.23 6.97
CA GLU A 49 17.85 -3.15 6.78
C GLU A 49 17.52 -4.55 7.31
N ALA A 50 16.94 -4.66 8.50
CA ALA A 50 16.49 -5.93 9.04
C ALA A 50 15.44 -6.60 8.13
N ALA A 51 14.47 -5.84 7.63
CA ALA A 51 13.45 -6.32 6.71
C ALA A 51 14.06 -6.82 5.39
N VAL A 52 14.98 -6.05 4.79
CA VAL A 52 15.68 -6.43 3.56
C VAL A 52 16.51 -7.70 3.77
N ASN A 53 17.24 -7.80 4.89
CA ASN A 53 18.01 -9.00 5.20
C ASN A 53 17.12 -10.24 5.29
N THR A 54 15.98 -10.14 5.96
CA THR A 54 14.99 -11.23 6.03
C THR A 54 14.54 -11.68 4.63
N LEU A 55 14.24 -10.74 3.73
CA LEU A 55 13.84 -11.06 2.35
C LEU A 55 14.97 -11.70 1.54
N ARG A 56 16.21 -11.20 1.70
CA ARG A 56 17.39 -11.74 1.02
C ARG A 56 17.76 -13.14 1.51
N GLU A 57 17.66 -13.40 2.80
CA GLU A 57 17.87 -14.74 3.39
C GLU A 57 16.85 -15.76 2.88
N ALA A 58 15.64 -15.31 2.55
CA ALA A 58 14.63 -16.13 1.86
C ALA A 58 14.87 -16.28 0.34
N GLY A 59 15.97 -15.72 -0.20
CA GLY A 59 16.31 -15.78 -1.62
C GLY A 59 15.71 -14.66 -2.47
N GLY A 60 15.01 -13.69 -1.87
CA GLY A 60 14.41 -12.55 -2.56
C GLY A 60 15.42 -11.47 -2.94
N LYS A 61 15.06 -10.64 -3.91
CA LYS A 61 15.82 -9.44 -4.33
C LYS A 61 15.19 -8.21 -3.70
N ALA A 62 15.88 -7.57 -2.77
CA ALA A 62 15.36 -6.41 -2.07
C ALA A 62 16.47 -5.40 -1.74
N ASP A 63 16.13 -4.12 -1.80
CA ASP A 63 16.93 -2.99 -1.33
C ASP A 63 16.07 -2.04 -0.52
N TYR A 64 16.67 -1.01 0.08
CA TYR A 64 15.90 -0.01 0.81
C TYR A 64 16.37 1.42 0.59
N ALA A 65 15.47 2.36 0.86
CA ALA A 65 15.76 3.78 0.99
C ALA A 65 15.04 4.34 2.22
N ALA A 66 15.83 4.88 3.17
CA ALA A 66 15.31 5.46 4.40
C ALA A 66 15.06 6.96 4.20
N PHE A 67 13.80 7.37 4.28
CA PHE A 67 13.39 8.78 4.26
C PHE A 67 11.98 8.94 4.82
N ASP A 68 11.63 10.17 5.22
CA ASP A 68 10.25 10.51 5.54
C ASP A 68 9.47 10.70 4.23
N ILE A 69 8.31 10.05 4.11
CA ILE A 69 7.50 10.09 2.89
C ILE A 69 7.05 11.52 2.52
N THR A 70 7.04 12.44 3.48
CA THR A 70 6.73 13.85 3.28
C THR A 70 7.88 14.63 2.63
N ASP A 71 9.11 14.08 2.61
CA ASP A 71 10.20 14.54 1.74
C ASP A 71 9.98 14.01 0.30
N THR A 72 9.13 14.71 -0.44
CA THR A 72 8.77 14.33 -1.81
C THR A 72 9.98 14.33 -2.75
N ALA A 73 11.00 15.17 -2.47
CA ALA A 73 12.23 15.18 -3.24
C ALA A 73 13.04 13.89 -3.06
N ALA A 74 13.05 13.32 -1.84
CA ALA A 74 13.68 12.03 -1.60
C ALA A 74 12.97 10.89 -2.36
N GLY A 75 11.63 10.93 -2.44
CA GLY A 75 10.85 10.01 -3.27
C GLY A 75 11.25 10.07 -4.75
N GLY A 76 11.34 11.27 -5.31
CA GLY A 76 11.78 11.47 -6.69
C GLY A 76 13.23 11.01 -6.93
N ARG A 77 14.15 11.25 -5.98
CA ARG A 77 15.52 10.71 -6.07
C ARG A 77 15.55 9.17 -6.08
N LEU A 78 14.70 8.53 -5.30
CA LEU A 78 14.59 7.07 -5.32
C LEU A 78 14.12 6.55 -6.68
N VAL A 79 13.07 7.17 -7.27
CA VAL A 79 12.60 6.78 -8.61
C VAL A 79 13.72 6.92 -9.64
N ASN A 80 14.46 8.04 -9.64
CA ASN A 80 15.58 8.24 -10.55
C ASN A 80 16.69 7.21 -10.34
N ARG A 81 17.06 6.92 -9.10
CA ARG A 81 18.04 5.89 -8.76
C ARG A 81 17.63 4.51 -9.31
N ILE A 82 16.38 4.13 -9.15
CA ILE A 82 15.85 2.86 -9.68
C ILE A 82 15.94 2.84 -11.21
N MET A 83 15.60 3.93 -11.87
CA MET A 83 15.72 4.04 -13.33
C MET A 83 17.17 3.93 -13.80
N ASP A 84 18.12 4.49 -13.05
CA ASP A 84 19.55 4.42 -13.37
C ASP A 84 20.11 2.98 -13.14
N GLU A 85 19.69 2.30 -12.07
CA GLU A 85 20.21 0.98 -11.69
C GLU A 85 19.53 -0.18 -12.46
N HIS A 86 18.22 -0.07 -12.73
CA HIS A 86 17.41 -1.16 -13.31
C HIS A 86 16.87 -0.85 -14.70
N GLY A 87 16.86 0.42 -15.11
CA GLY A 87 16.29 0.85 -16.39
C GLY A 87 14.75 0.94 -16.41
N HIS A 88 14.07 0.46 -15.37
CA HIS A 88 12.61 0.47 -15.30
C HIS A 88 12.08 0.46 -13.86
N LEU A 89 10.92 1.07 -13.66
CA LEU A 89 10.06 0.94 -12.49
C LEU A 89 8.70 0.42 -12.97
N ASP A 90 8.27 -0.72 -12.46
CA ASP A 90 7.05 -1.40 -12.91
C ASP A 90 5.90 -1.29 -11.93
N ILE A 91 6.19 -1.28 -10.62
CA ILE A 91 5.17 -1.36 -9.58
C ILE A 91 5.42 -0.30 -8.51
N LEU A 92 4.36 0.43 -8.14
CA LEU A 92 4.33 1.30 -6.97
C LEU A 92 3.21 0.86 -6.03
N VAL A 93 3.57 0.61 -4.76
CA VAL A 93 2.59 0.39 -3.68
C VAL A 93 2.64 1.58 -2.73
N ASN A 94 1.63 2.44 -2.79
CA ASN A 94 1.40 3.50 -1.81
C ASN A 94 0.76 2.89 -0.57
N ASN A 95 1.56 2.53 0.44
CA ASN A 95 1.08 1.87 1.65
C ASN A 95 1.21 2.73 2.91
N VAL A 96 1.99 3.80 2.90
CA VAL A 96 2.10 4.68 4.07
C VAL A 96 0.74 5.26 4.45
N GLY A 97 0.47 5.30 5.76
CA GLY A 97 -0.67 5.98 6.33
C GLY A 97 -0.45 6.22 7.81
N ALA A 98 -0.68 7.45 8.22
CA ALA A 98 -0.77 7.85 9.62
C ALA A 98 -2.21 7.75 10.09
N ARG A 99 -2.41 7.49 11.37
CA ARG A 99 -3.74 7.38 11.95
C ARG A 99 -3.81 8.18 13.23
N ASP A 100 -4.55 9.25 13.19
CA ASP A 100 -4.86 10.07 14.34
C ASP A 100 -6.37 9.96 14.60
N ARG A 101 -6.73 9.44 15.79
CA ARG A 101 -8.10 9.14 16.18
C ARG A 101 -8.55 10.08 17.27
N ARG A 102 -9.20 11.15 16.87
CA ARG A 102 -9.83 12.12 17.78
C ARG A 102 -11.00 12.81 17.10
N PRO A 103 -11.92 13.41 17.90
CA PRO A 103 -13.02 14.20 17.37
C PRO A 103 -12.51 15.40 16.55
N LEU A 104 -13.31 15.83 15.56
CA LEU A 104 -12.94 16.97 14.69
C LEU A 104 -12.55 18.23 15.46
N ALA A 105 -13.26 18.52 16.56
CA ALA A 105 -13.01 19.72 17.38
C ALA A 105 -11.63 19.73 18.06
N GLU A 106 -10.93 18.61 18.14
CA GLU A 106 -9.60 18.49 18.73
C GLU A 106 -8.45 18.60 17.71
N PHE A 107 -8.78 18.72 16.41
CA PHE A 107 -7.78 18.93 15.38
C PHE A 107 -7.51 20.42 15.21
N SER A 108 -6.24 20.80 15.27
CA SER A 108 -5.79 22.07 14.71
C SER A 108 -5.68 21.99 13.19
N ASP A 109 -5.65 23.14 12.52
CA ASP A 109 -5.41 23.17 11.06
C ASP A 109 -4.08 22.52 10.68
N GLU A 110 -3.05 22.64 11.53
CA GLU A 110 -1.74 22.03 11.33
C GLU A 110 -1.82 20.50 11.42
N ASP A 111 -2.51 19.95 12.40
CA ASP A 111 -2.75 18.49 12.52
C ASP A 111 -3.44 17.93 11.26
N VAL A 112 -4.46 18.66 10.75
CA VAL A 112 -5.15 18.28 9.52
C VAL A 112 -4.20 18.27 8.34
N LEU A 113 -3.42 19.34 8.16
CA LEU A 113 -2.46 19.47 7.06
C LEU A 113 -1.37 18.38 7.14
N ASP A 114 -0.86 18.06 8.31
CA ASP A 114 0.16 17.04 8.49
C ASP A 114 -0.36 15.63 8.16
N LEU A 115 -1.58 15.31 8.57
CA LEU A 115 -2.20 14.04 8.23
C LEU A 115 -2.46 13.92 6.72
N ILE A 116 -3.02 14.97 6.11
CA ILE A 116 -3.25 15.03 4.66
C ILE A 116 -1.92 14.99 3.89
N ARG A 117 -0.87 15.67 4.36
CA ARG A 117 0.47 15.63 3.77
C ARG A 117 1.04 14.21 3.77
N THR A 118 0.95 13.53 4.91
CA THR A 118 1.48 12.18 5.08
C THR A 118 0.71 11.14 4.28
N ASP A 119 -0.63 11.14 4.37
CA ASP A 119 -1.45 10.06 3.80
C ASP A 119 -1.79 10.28 2.33
N LEU A 120 -2.01 11.54 1.91
CA LEU A 120 -2.53 11.84 0.58
C LEU A 120 -1.50 12.53 -0.32
N THR A 121 -0.95 13.68 0.10
CA THR A 121 -0.08 14.49 -0.76
C THR A 121 1.21 13.74 -1.12
N SER A 122 1.79 13.00 -0.17
CA SER A 122 2.97 12.16 -0.41
C SER A 122 2.73 11.10 -1.50
N SER A 123 1.57 10.42 -1.42
CA SER A 123 1.16 9.43 -2.41
C SER A 123 0.92 10.05 -3.79
N ILE A 124 0.35 11.27 -3.87
CA ILE A 124 0.19 12.02 -5.13
C ILE A 124 1.56 12.30 -5.74
N SER A 125 2.50 12.83 -4.95
CA SER A 125 3.82 13.20 -5.44
C SER A 125 4.62 11.99 -5.94
N LEU A 126 4.67 10.91 -5.16
CA LEU A 126 5.40 9.71 -5.57
C LEU A 126 4.74 9.01 -6.77
N SER A 127 3.40 9.01 -6.85
CA SER A 127 2.69 8.46 -8.01
C SER A 127 2.98 9.27 -9.28
N ARG A 128 3.06 10.60 -9.21
CA ARG A 128 3.44 11.45 -10.34
C ARG A 128 4.82 11.07 -10.87
N ASP A 129 5.81 10.95 -9.97
CA ASP A 129 7.19 10.62 -10.37
C ASP A 129 7.28 9.17 -10.91
N ALA A 130 6.51 8.24 -10.32
CA ALA A 130 6.45 6.85 -10.79
C ALA A 130 5.79 6.72 -12.17
N VAL A 131 4.68 7.41 -12.45
CA VAL A 131 4.03 7.32 -13.77
C VAL A 131 4.90 7.89 -14.88
N GLU A 132 5.73 8.89 -14.61
CA GLU A 132 6.71 9.39 -15.58
C GLU A 132 7.75 8.33 -15.93
N ALA A 133 8.24 7.58 -14.95
CA ALA A 133 9.14 6.45 -15.16
C ALA A 133 8.46 5.30 -15.90
N MET A 134 7.27 4.88 -15.48
CA MET A 134 6.48 3.80 -16.08
C MET A 134 6.09 4.09 -17.54
N ASN A 135 5.78 5.34 -17.85
CA ASN A 135 5.45 5.77 -19.23
C ASN A 135 6.57 5.49 -20.24
N LYS A 136 7.84 5.54 -19.80
CA LYS A 136 8.98 5.28 -20.70
C LYS A 136 8.98 3.85 -21.22
N ASN A 137 8.44 2.92 -20.44
CA ASN A 137 8.44 1.49 -20.73
C ASN A 137 7.05 0.96 -21.15
N GLY A 138 5.99 1.80 -21.11
CA GLY A 138 4.64 1.42 -21.50
C GLY A 138 4.01 0.34 -20.59
N TYR A 139 4.47 0.24 -19.34
CA TYR A 139 3.98 -0.69 -18.33
C TYR A 139 4.00 -0.07 -16.94
N GLY A 140 2.95 -0.27 -16.17
CA GLY A 140 2.92 0.14 -14.78
C GLY A 140 1.75 -0.47 -14.01
N ARG A 141 1.98 -0.65 -12.70
CA ARG A 141 0.99 -1.09 -11.71
C ARG A 141 1.08 -0.20 -10.50
N ILE A 142 0.04 0.59 -10.26
CA ILE A 142 -0.05 1.44 -9.06
C ILE A 142 -1.12 0.84 -8.15
N ILE A 143 -0.71 0.49 -6.94
CA ILE A 143 -1.58 -0.09 -5.92
C ILE A 143 -1.59 0.86 -4.73
N THR A 144 -2.77 1.31 -4.33
CA THR A 144 -2.92 2.25 -3.22
C THR A 144 -3.64 1.59 -2.06
N ILE A 145 -3.00 1.54 -0.89
CA ILE A 145 -3.62 1.01 0.33
C ILE A 145 -4.50 2.09 0.94
N THR A 146 -5.81 1.92 0.74
CA THR A 146 -6.85 2.77 1.31
C THR A 146 -7.30 2.23 2.67
N SER A 147 -8.59 2.21 2.95
CA SER A 147 -9.20 1.59 4.14
C SER A 147 -10.70 1.47 3.94
N ILE A 148 -11.33 0.47 4.55
CA ILE A 148 -12.78 0.47 4.69
C ILE A 148 -13.31 1.72 5.39
N LEU A 149 -12.50 2.33 6.26
CA LEU A 149 -12.84 3.61 6.90
C LEU A 149 -12.85 4.81 5.95
N GLY A 150 -12.46 4.64 4.69
CA GLY A 150 -12.68 5.64 3.66
C GLY A 150 -14.17 5.81 3.29
N TYR A 151 -15.00 4.79 3.43
CA TYR A 151 -16.42 4.82 3.05
C TYR A 151 -17.40 4.36 4.14
N ILE A 152 -16.94 3.64 5.16
CA ILE A 152 -17.69 3.44 6.40
C ILE A 152 -16.94 4.16 7.53
N VAL A 153 -17.63 4.99 8.28
CA VAL A 153 -16.98 5.81 9.30
C VAL A 153 -17.49 5.48 10.70
N LYS A 154 -16.72 5.84 11.70
CA LYS A 154 -17.13 5.76 13.10
C LYS A 154 -16.79 7.05 13.84
N PRO A 155 -17.41 7.33 14.97
CA PRO A 155 -17.05 8.48 15.79
C PRO A 155 -15.54 8.45 16.18
N GLY A 156 -14.90 9.63 16.18
CA GLY A 156 -13.49 9.76 16.57
C GLY A 156 -12.47 9.42 15.48
N ASP A 157 -12.87 9.31 14.22
CA ASP A 157 -11.98 9.16 13.06
C ASP A 157 -12.31 10.29 12.04
N ALA A 158 -12.11 11.57 12.39
CA ALA A 158 -12.63 12.69 11.60
C ALA A 158 -11.87 12.91 10.27
N ILE A 159 -10.54 12.93 10.28
CA ILE A 159 -9.72 13.34 9.12
C ILE A 159 -9.19 12.14 8.34
N TYR A 160 -8.90 11.03 9.00
CA TYR A 160 -8.40 9.82 8.36
C TYR A 160 -9.27 9.31 7.19
N PRO A 161 -10.63 9.25 7.31
CA PRO A 161 -11.50 8.89 6.18
C PRO A 161 -11.38 9.84 4.99
N VAL A 162 -11.18 11.14 5.24
CA VAL A 162 -11.01 12.14 4.17
C VAL A 162 -9.75 11.81 3.34
N ALA A 163 -8.62 11.56 4.01
CA ALA A 163 -7.38 11.17 3.32
C ALA A 163 -7.55 9.89 2.53
N LYS A 164 -8.18 8.85 3.12
CA LYS A 164 -8.36 7.55 2.46
C LYS A 164 -9.35 7.60 1.29
N GLN A 165 -10.37 8.47 1.34
CA GLN A 165 -11.21 8.75 0.17
C GLN A 165 -10.48 9.58 -0.88
N GLY A 166 -9.65 10.53 -0.48
CA GLY A 166 -8.76 11.26 -1.41
C GLY A 166 -7.86 10.33 -2.20
N LEU A 167 -7.29 9.29 -1.55
CA LEU A 167 -6.51 8.24 -2.22
C LEU A 167 -7.34 7.44 -3.24
N THR A 168 -8.63 7.18 -2.95
CA THR A 168 -9.53 6.54 -3.91
C THR A 168 -9.78 7.43 -5.13
N GLY A 169 -9.88 8.74 -4.93
CA GLY A 169 -9.95 9.73 -6.01
C GLY A 169 -8.70 9.73 -6.87
N LEU A 170 -7.52 9.80 -6.25
CA LEU A 170 -6.23 9.73 -6.93
C LEU A 170 -6.12 8.44 -7.78
N MET A 171 -6.42 7.30 -7.20
CA MET A 171 -6.37 6.01 -7.89
C MET A 171 -7.21 6.00 -9.17
N ARG A 172 -8.45 6.52 -9.11
CA ARG A 172 -9.35 6.59 -10.28
C ARG A 172 -8.84 7.56 -11.34
N SER A 173 -8.32 8.72 -10.94
CA SER A 173 -7.71 9.69 -11.86
C SER A 173 -6.55 9.05 -12.63
N LEU A 174 -5.61 8.41 -11.92
CA LEU A 174 -4.48 7.71 -12.53
C LEU A 174 -4.94 6.60 -13.50
N ALA A 175 -5.97 5.84 -13.12
CA ALA A 175 -6.52 4.79 -13.97
C ALA A 175 -7.04 5.31 -15.32
N VAL A 176 -7.69 6.47 -15.31
CA VAL A 176 -8.24 7.10 -16.50
C VAL A 176 -7.14 7.74 -17.34
N ASP A 177 -6.23 8.50 -16.70
CA ASP A 177 -5.24 9.31 -17.40
C ASP A 177 -4.14 8.45 -18.05
N TYR A 178 -3.80 7.30 -17.44
CA TYR A 178 -2.65 6.50 -17.86
C TYR A 178 -2.99 5.10 -18.37
N GLY A 179 -4.27 4.68 -18.35
CA GLY A 179 -4.69 3.36 -18.81
C GLY A 179 -4.29 3.06 -20.25
N ALA A 180 -4.46 4.02 -21.17
CA ALA A 180 -4.06 3.89 -22.58
C ALA A 180 -2.53 3.74 -22.77
N ARG A 181 -1.74 4.00 -21.73
CA ARG A 181 -0.27 3.88 -21.73
C ARG A 181 0.23 2.59 -21.08
N GLY A 182 -0.67 1.62 -20.83
CA GLY A 182 -0.32 0.33 -20.22
C GLY A 182 -0.17 0.36 -18.70
N ILE A 183 -0.57 1.46 -18.04
CA ILE A 183 -0.50 1.63 -16.58
C ILE A 183 -1.88 1.41 -15.98
N THR A 184 -2.01 0.45 -15.06
CA THR A 184 -3.22 0.29 -14.26
C THR A 184 -3.04 0.89 -12.86
N SER A 185 -4.11 1.48 -12.33
CA SER A 185 -4.15 2.00 -10.97
C SER A 185 -5.36 1.45 -10.24
N ASN A 186 -5.09 0.74 -9.12
CA ASN A 186 -6.12 0.11 -8.31
C ASN A 186 -5.85 0.38 -6.81
N ALA A 187 -6.84 0.11 -5.99
CA ALA A 187 -6.70 0.22 -4.55
C ALA A 187 -7.01 -1.10 -3.85
N ILE A 188 -6.37 -1.32 -2.70
CA ILE A 188 -6.79 -2.31 -1.73
C ILE A 188 -7.36 -1.56 -0.54
N SER A 189 -8.53 -2.00 -0.05
CA SER A 189 -9.21 -1.44 1.11
C SER A 189 -9.21 -2.45 2.25
N PRO A 190 -8.21 -2.41 3.16
CA PRO A 190 -8.12 -3.33 4.27
C PRO A 190 -9.17 -3.05 5.34
N GLY A 191 -9.63 -4.13 6.01
CA GLY A 191 -10.38 -4.09 7.25
C GLY A 191 -9.47 -4.06 8.48
N MET A 192 -9.80 -4.92 9.46
CA MET A 192 -9.05 -5.09 10.70
C MET A 192 -7.94 -6.14 10.51
N PHE A 193 -6.68 -5.73 10.57
CA PHE A 193 -5.51 -6.60 10.47
C PHE A 193 -4.68 -6.55 11.75
N ALA A 194 -4.23 -7.71 12.23
CA ALA A 194 -3.40 -7.89 13.41
C ALA A 194 -1.91 -7.63 13.10
N THR A 195 -1.60 -6.41 12.59
CA THR A 195 -0.22 -5.98 12.39
C THR A 195 0.48 -5.77 13.74
N GLU A 196 1.82 -5.68 13.75
CA GLU A 196 2.59 -5.45 14.98
C GLU A 196 2.10 -4.19 15.74
N THR A 197 1.71 -3.15 15.02
CA THR A 197 1.16 -1.91 15.62
C THR A 197 -0.23 -2.11 16.22
N ASN A 198 -0.95 -3.15 15.83
CA ASN A 198 -2.28 -3.49 16.31
C ASN A 198 -2.32 -4.76 17.16
N ALA A 199 -1.18 -5.44 17.40
CA ALA A 199 -1.13 -6.73 18.07
C ALA A 199 -1.83 -6.71 19.45
N ALA A 200 -1.46 -5.75 20.30
CA ALA A 200 -2.11 -5.59 21.61
C ALA A 200 -3.63 -5.32 21.50
N LEU A 201 -4.06 -4.64 20.44
CA LEU A 201 -5.47 -4.38 20.19
C LEU A 201 -6.20 -5.65 19.71
N ALA A 202 -5.54 -6.45 18.89
CA ALA A 202 -6.10 -7.70 18.36
C ALA A 202 -6.25 -8.78 19.46
N GLU A 203 -5.46 -8.70 20.53
CA GLU A 203 -5.53 -9.58 21.70
C GLU A 203 -6.50 -9.06 22.79
N ASN A 204 -6.92 -7.80 22.70
CA ASN A 204 -7.86 -7.22 23.67
C ASN A 204 -9.22 -7.91 23.59
N PRO A 205 -9.78 -8.46 24.72
CA PRO A 205 -11.05 -9.19 24.72
C PRO A 205 -12.23 -8.44 24.11
N ASP A 206 -12.33 -7.12 24.33
CA ASP A 206 -13.41 -6.30 23.77
C ASP A 206 -13.28 -6.19 22.26
N MET A 207 -12.05 -6.07 21.75
CA MET A 207 -11.79 -6.00 20.32
C MET A 207 -11.91 -7.36 19.61
N VAL A 208 -11.65 -8.46 20.32
CA VAL A 208 -11.97 -9.82 19.86
C VAL A 208 -13.49 -10.00 19.77
N ALA A 209 -14.24 -9.59 20.80
CA ALA A 209 -15.70 -9.62 20.80
C ALA A 209 -16.28 -8.71 19.68
N PHE A 210 -15.70 -7.53 19.50
CA PHE A 210 -16.09 -6.63 18.41
C PHE A 210 -15.85 -7.26 17.03
N ALA A 211 -14.71 -7.93 16.81
CA ALA A 211 -14.44 -8.62 15.56
C ALA A 211 -15.45 -9.74 15.31
N LYS A 212 -15.78 -10.56 16.30
CA LYS A 212 -16.82 -11.60 16.21
C LYS A 212 -18.20 -11.04 15.88
N LEU A 213 -18.51 -9.85 16.38
CA LEU A 213 -19.79 -9.20 16.13
C LEU A 213 -19.85 -8.55 14.74
N ARG A 214 -18.76 -7.94 14.28
CA ARG A 214 -18.76 -7.04 13.09
C ARG A 214 -18.16 -7.67 11.84
N VAL A 215 -17.23 -8.60 11.98
CA VAL A 215 -16.56 -9.28 10.85
C VAL A 215 -17.26 -10.63 10.62
N PRO A 216 -17.84 -10.90 9.44
CA PRO A 216 -18.45 -12.21 9.14
C PRO A 216 -17.52 -13.41 9.32
N LEU A 217 -16.20 -13.24 9.10
CA LEU A 217 -15.20 -14.28 9.38
C LEU A 217 -14.84 -14.38 10.88
N GLU A 218 -15.45 -13.58 11.76
CA GLU A 218 -15.35 -13.58 13.22
C GLU A 218 -13.94 -13.42 13.80
N ARG A 219 -13.01 -12.86 13.03
CA ARG A 219 -11.62 -12.66 13.42
C ARG A 219 -10.99 -11.43 12.78
N TRP A 220 -9.85 -11.03 13.30
CA TRP A 220 -8.93 -10.14 12.60
C TRP A 220 -8.25 -10.88 11.43
N GLY A 221 -7.95 -10.17 10.35
CA GLY A 221 -7.07 -10.66 9.29
C GLY A 221 -5.62 -10.75 9.79
N GLN A 222 -4.90 -11.75 9.32
CA GLN A 222 -3.45 -11.81 9.51
C GLN A 222 -2.76 -10.94 8.45
N PRO A 223 -1.61 -10.30 8.77
CA PRO A 223 -0.95 -9.39 7.85
C PRO A 223 -0.62 -10.00 6.47
N ASP A 224 -0.28 -11.27 6.43
CA ASP A 224 0.04 -12.02 5.19
C ASP A 224 -1.19 -12.23 4.29
N GLU A 225 -2.41 -12.17 4.82
CA GLU A 225 -3.64 -12.34 4.02
C GLU A 225 -3.90 -11.17 3.04
N ILE A 226 -3.19 -10.02 3.17
CA ILE A 226 -3.27 -8.92 2.23
C ILE A 226 -2.44 -9.18 0.96
N ALA A 227 -1.40 -10.02 1.08
CA ALA A 227 -0.37 -10.18 0.08
C ALA A 227 -0.90 -10.75 -1.24
N GLY A 228 -1.81 -11.72 -1.17
CA GLY A 228 -2.42 -12.30 -2.38
C GLY A 228 -3.21 -11.28 -3.21
N ALA A 229 -3.93 -10.36 -2.55
CA ALA A 229 -4.64 -9.28 -3.23
C ALA A 229 -3.67 -8.31 -3.91
N ALA A 230 -2.57 -7.97 -3.24
CA ALA A 230 -1.54 -7.09 -3.79
C ALA A 230 -0.82 -7.76 -4.98
N LEU A 231 -0.45 -9.02 -4.86
CA LEU A 231 0.17 -9.80 -5.94
C LEU A 231 -0.74 -9.88 -7.16
N PHE A 232 -2.03 -10.15 -6.97
CA PHE A 232 -3.00 -10.15 -8.07
C PHE A 232 -2.98 -8.83 -8.83
N LEU A 233 -3.13 -7.69 -8.13
CA LEU A 233 -3.18 -6.37 -8.76
C LEU A 233 -1.84 -5.93 -9.37
N ALA A 234 -0.70 -6.42 -8.87
CA ALA A 234 0.63 -6.15 -9.39
C ALA A 234 0.96 -6.93 -10.65
N SER A 235 0.29 -8.04 -10.89
CA SER A 235 0.65 -9.05 -11.89
C SER A 235 -0.13 -8.91 -13.20
N ASP A 236 0.24 -9.73 -14.19
CA ASP A 236 -0.45 -9.81 -15.46
C ASP A 236 -1.80 -10.55 -15.36
N ALA A 237 -2.13 -11.13 -14.19
CA ALA A 237 -3.47 -11.67 -13.92
C ALA A 237 -4.54 -10.56 -13.82
N ALA A 238 -4.14 -9.31 -13.56
CA ALA A 238 -5.02 -8.15 -13.40
C ALA A 238 -4.96 -7.14 -14.56
N THR A 239 -4.50 -7.52 -15.76
CA THR A 239 -4.32 -6.59 -16.89
C THR A 239 -5.59 -5.85 -17.33
N PHE A 240 -6.76 -6.36 -17.02
CA PHE A 240 -8.04 -5.72 -17.34
C PHE A 240 -8.76 -5.18 -16.09
N VAL A 241 -8.07 -5.14 -14.93
CA VAL A 241 -8.56 -4.53 -13.70
C VAL A 241 -7.92 -3.15 -13.57
N ASN A 242 -8.73 -2.10 -13.69
CA ASN A 242 -8.27 -0.71 -13.63
C ASN A 242 -9.34 0.17 -12.98
N GLY A 243 -8.94 1.05 -12.04
CA GLY A 243 -9.85 1.92 -11.31
C GLY A 243 -10.68 1.22 -10.22
N HIS A 244 -10.30 0.00 -9.82
CA HIS A 244 -11.03 -0.83 -8.87
C HIS A 244 -10.51 -0.69 -7.44
N VAL A 245 -11.44 -0.78 -6.47
CA VAL A 245 -11.11 -0.92 -5.03
C VAL A 245 -11.41 -2.34 -4.60
N LEU A 246 -10.38 -3.13 -4.37
CA LEU A 246 -10.49 -4.49 -3.86
C LEU A 246 -10.53 -4.46 -2.33
N THR A 247 -11.71 -4.75 -1.76
CA THR A 247 -11.90 -4.80 -0.32
C THR A 247 -11.41 -6.14 0.24
N VAL A 248 -10.58 -6.07 1.29
CA VAL A 248 -10.02 -7.24 2.00
C VAL A 248 -10.27 -7.03 3.50
N ASP A 249 -11.46 -7.41 3.98
CA ASP A 249 -11.95 -7.03 5.31
C ASP A 249 -12.73 -8.13 6.04
N GLY A 250 -12.70 -9.36 5.53
CA GLY A 250 -13.46 -10.48 6.08
C GLY A 250 -14.98 -10.29 6.02
N GLY A 251 -15.46 -9.39 5.15
CA GLY A 251 -16.87 -9.05 4.98
C GLY A 251 -17.40 -7.98 5.93
N MET A 252 -16.51 -7.32 6.70
CA MET A 252 -16.90 -6.32 7.70
C MET A 252 -17.74 -5.18 7.13
N SER A 253 -17.39 -4.68 5.95
CA SER A 253 -18.04 -3.53 5.33
C SER A 253 -19.39 -3.83 4.67
N VAL A 254 -19.74 -5.10 4.50
CA VAL A 254 -21.03 -5.54 3.91
C VAL A 254 -22.03 -6.06 4.94
N ARG A 255 -21.60 -6.16 6.21
CA ARG A 255 -22.46 -6.58 7.33
C ARG A 255 -23.21 -5.37 7.90
N LEU A 256 -24.53 -5.48 7.99
CA LEU A 256 -25.43 -4.52 8.62
C LEU A 256 -25.26 -4.51 10.14
#